data_fc5bd7b7511c36fa549b418cc0f62bcf
#
_entry.id   fc5bd7b7511c36fa549b418cc0f62bcf
#
_cell.length_a   1.000
_cell.length_b   1.000
_cell.length_c   1.000
_cell.angle_alpha   90.00
_cell.angle_beta   90.00
_cell.angle_gamma   90.00
#
_symmetry.space_group_name_H-M   'P 1'
#
loop_
_entity.id
_entity.type
_entity.pdbx_description
1 polymer ?
#
loop_
_entity_poly.entity_id
_entity_poly.type
_entity_poly.pdbx_seq_one_letter_code
_entity_poly.pdbx_strand_id
1 'polypeptide(L)'
;MRAALATSMSRVTAYAFTFKGLDGDEILLSSYAGHLLLVVNTASLCGYTPQYAGLQTLWTRYRDRGLVILGVPSNDFGGQEPGGVSDIHSTAQGQYHVTFPMTEKASVKGKDAHPFYKWAVAERPLDGPRWNFHKYLIGRDGYLTAAFGSAVEPTDPIIVAAIEKELTAA
;
A
#
# COMPACT_ATOMS: atom_id res chain seq x y z
N MET A 1 29.62 14.42 -15.38
CA MET A 1 29.16 14.05 -15.30
C MET A 1 28.63 13.31 -14.87
N ARG A 2 28.12 13.17 -14.53
CA ARG A 2 27.45 12.40 -14.34
C ARG A 2 27.65 11.54 -13.19
N ALA A 3 28.47 11.60 -12.25
CA ALA A 3 28.59 10.90 -10.98
C ALA A 3 27.34 11.01 -10.15
N ALA A 4 26.67 12.14 -10.27
CA ALA A 4 25.41 12.35 -9.57
C ALA A 4 24.35 11.32 -9.96
N LEU A 5 24.36 10.91 -11.22
CA LEU A 5 23.42 9.90 -11.70
C LEU A 5 23.67 8.55 -11.05
N ALA A 6 24.94 8.17 -10.97
CA ALA A 6 25.29 6.92 -10.33
C ALA A 6 24.87 6.91 -8.86
N THR A 7 25.00 8.06 -8.18
CA THR A 7 24.60 8.15 -6.78
C THR A 7 23.10 7.87 -6.60
N SER A 8 22.26 8.36 -7.52
CA SER A 8 20.82 8.13 -7.38
C SER A 8 20.43 6.66 -7.52
N MET A 9 21.26 5.86 -8.17
CA MET A 9 21.00 4.44 -8.35
C MET A 9 21.19 3.64 -7.07
N SER A 10 21.83 4.21 -6.04
CA SER A 10 22.07 3.51 -4.79
C SER A 10 20.98 3.76 -3.75
N ARG A 11 19.91 4.45 -4.10
CA ARG A 11 18.87 4.75 -3.15
C ARG A 11 18.14 3.48 -2.71
N VAL A 12 17.65 3.55 -1.46
CA VAL A 12 16.83 2.50 -0.88
C VAL A 12 15.50 2.37 -1.66
N THR A 13 15.09 1.15 -1.90
CA THR A 13 13.78 0.86 -2.50
C THR A 13 12.83 0.28 -1.45
N ALA A 14 11.57 0.09 -1.84
CA ALA A 14 10.57 -0.54 -0.98
C ALA A 14 10.99 -1.94 -0.50
N TYR A 15 11.86 -2.61 -1.25
CA TYR A 15 12.27 -3.97 -0.93
C TYR A 15 13.15 -4.07 0.32
N ALA A 16 13.57 -2.95 0.88
CA ALA A 16 14.30 -2.94 2.15
C ALA A 16 13.40 -3.18 3.36
N PHE A 17 12.08 -3.16 3.19
CA PHE A 17 11.16 -3.14 4.32
C PHE A 17 10.39 -4.44 4.47
N THR A 18 10.01 -4.72 5.72
CA THR A 18 9.28 -5.91 6.12
C THR A 18 8.11 -5.49 6.99
N PHE A 19 6.97 -6.09 6.77
CA PHE A 19 5.82 -5.95 7.65
C PHE A 19 5.55 -7.27 8.34
N LYS A 20 4.83 -7.21 9.46
CA LYS A 20 4.27 -8.42 10.05
C LYS A 20 2.87 -8.60 9.50
N GLY A 21 2.57 -9.79 9.03
CA GLY A 21 1.25 -10.10 8.48
C GLY A 21 0.18 -10.16 9.54
N LEU A 22 -1.06 -10.01 9.11
CA LEU A 22 -2.22 -10.07 10.00
C LEU A 22 -2.33 -11.43 10.70
N ASP A 23 -1.84 -12.48 10.05
CA ASP A 23 -1.80 -13.85 10.60
C ASP A 23 -0.54 -14.12 11.43
N GLY A 24 0.37 -13.15 11.55
CA GLY A 24 1.59 -13.27 12.31
C GLY A 24 2.83 -13.62 11.51
N ASP A 25 2.69 -14.03 10.25
CA ASP A 25 3.84 -14.33 9.39
C ASP A 25 4.49 -13.05 8.89
N GLU A 26 5.79 -13.11 8.66
CA GLU A 26 6.53 -11.97 8.13
C GLU A 26 6.23 -11.76 6.64
N ILE A 27 6.07 -10.50 6.24
CA ILE A 27 5.89 -10.10 4.84
C ILE A 27 7.10 -9.28 4.43
N LEU A 28 8.02 -9.90 3.70
CA LEU A 28 9.17 -9.20 3.13
C LEU A 28 8.74 -8.59 1.81
N LEU A 29 8.86 -7.26 1.69
CA LEU A 29 8.49 -6.62 0.42
C LEU A 29 9.42 -7.05 -0.71
N SER A 30 10.65 -7.49 -0.40
CA SER A 30 11.56 -8.05 -1.40
C SER A 30 11.00 -9.31 -2.07
N SER A 31 10.09 -10.03 -1.42
CA SER A 31 9.47 -11.21 -2.02
C SER A 31 8.54 -10.85 -3.17
N TYR A 32 8.18 -9.58 -3.29
CA TYR A 32 7.35 -9.06 -4.37
C TYR A 32 8.16 -8.41 -5.49
N ALA A 33 9.49 -8.59 -5.49
CA ALA A 33 10.34 -8.03 -6.54
C ALA A 33 9.85 -8.48 -7.92
N GLY A 34 9.79 -7.55 -8.85
CA GLY A 34 9.25 -7.82 -10.18
C GLY A 34 7.75 -7.68 -10.31
N HIS A 35 7.03 -7.51 -9.18
CA HIS A 35 5.60 -7.23 -9.17
C HIS A 35 5.35 -5.74 -8.94
N LEU A 36 4.21 -5.30 -9.43
CA LEU A 36 3.67 -4.00 -9.05
C LEU A 36 3.09 -4.12 -7.66
N LEU A 37 3.29 -3.10 -6.82
CA LEU A 37 2.79 -3.15 -5.45
C LEU A 37 1.97 -1.90 -5.16
N LEU A 38 0.72 -2.10 -4.74
CA LEU A 38 -0.16 -1.03 -4.28
C LEU A 38 -0.33 -1.17 -2.77
N VAL A 39 0.22 -0.22 -2.02
CA VAL A 39 0.16 -0.23 -0.55
C VAL A 39 -0.89 0.77 -0.09
N VAL A 40 -1.84 0.32 0.72
CA VAL A 40 -2.99 1.12 1.14
C VAL A 40 -3.13 1.02 2.66
N ASN A 41 -3.16 2.16 3.35
CA ASN A 41 -3.46 2.16 4.77
C ASN A 41 -4.98 2.12 4.96
N THR A 42 -5.46 1.18 5.75
CA THR A 42 -6.88 0.83 5.84
C THR A 42 -7.43 1.07 7.23
N ALA A 43 -8.75 1.14 7.33
CA ALA A 43 -9.45 1.22 8.61
C ALA A 43 -10.85 0.60 8.48
N SER A 44 -11.38 0.09 9.59
CA SER A 44 -12.66 -0.62 9.62
C SER A 44 -13.86 0.28 9.87
N LEU A 45 -13.67 1.49 10.41
CA LEU A 45 -14.75 2.37 10.83
C LEU A 45 -14.76 3.72 10.09
N CYS A 46 -14.18 3.75 8.92
CA CYS A 46 -14.06 4.96 8.11
C CYS A 46 -15.20 5.05 7.09
N GLY A 47 -15.57 6.27 6.72
CA GLY A 47 -16.49 6.47 5.59
C GLY A 47 -15.96 5.89 4.29
N TYR A 48 -14.64 5.74 4.16
CA TYR A 48 -14.01 5.12 2.99
C TYR A 48 -13.83 3.62 3.11
N THR A 49 -14.22 2.98 4.21
CA THR A 49 -14.07 1.52 4.38
C THR A 49 -14.67 0.73 3.21
N PRO A 50 -15.80 1.16 2.58
CA PRO A 50 -16.29 0.47 1.38
C PRO A 50 -15.29 0.40 0.22
N GLN A 51 -14.21 1.17 0.23
CA GLN A 51 -13.15 1.04 -0.77
C GLN A 51 -12.46 -0.32 -0.75
N TYR A 52 -12.61 -1.10 0.33
CA TYR A 52 -12.16 -2.50 0.32
C TYR A 52 -12.73 -3.27 -0.88
N ALA A 53 -13.98 -3.01 -1.25
CA ALA A 53 -14.60 -3.68 -2.38
C ALA A 53 -13.87 -3.36 -3.70
N GLY A 54 -13.53 -2.10 -3.91
CA GLY A 54 -12.78 -1.68 -5.11
C GLY A 54 -11.36 -2.22 -5.12
N LEU A 55 -10.71 -2.27 -3.96
CA LEU A 55 -9.38 -2.88 -3.84
C LEU A 55 -9.45 -4.36 -4.20
N GLN A 56 -10.45 -5.07 -3.72
CA GLN A 56 -10.62 -6.49 -4.06
C GLN A 56 -10.89 -6.68 -5.56
N THR A 57 -11.64 -5.76 -6.17
CA THR A 57 -11.86 -5.78 -7.62
C THR A 57 -10.55 -5.65 -8.38
N LEU A 58 -9.68 -4.69 -7.99
CA LEU A 58 -8.36 -4.55 -8.61
C LEU A 58 -7.51 -5.80 -8.41
N TRP A 59 -7.52 -6.34 -7.20
CA TRP A 59 -6.75 -7.53 -6.87
C TRP A 59 -7.17 -8.71 -7.75
N THR A 60 -8.45 -8.97 -7.84
CA THR A 60 -8.97 -10.07 -8.66
C THR A 60 -8.62 -9.88 -10.13
N ARG A 61 -8.69 -8.64 -10.62
CA ARG A 61 -8.43 -8.33 -12.04
C ARG A 61 -6.95 -8.44 -12.40
N TYR A 62 -6.06 -7.98 -11.53
CA TYR A 62 -4.67 -7.73 -11.92
C TYR A 62 -3.65 -8.65 -11.25
N ARG A 63 -4.02 -9.44 -10.25
CA ARG A 63 -3.03 -10.27 -9.55
C ARG A 63 -2.27 -11.22 -10.48
N ASP A 64 -2.97 -11.81 -11.44
CA ASP A 64 -2.34 -12.76 -12.37
C ASP A 64 -1.47 -12.04 -13.42
N ARG A 65 -1.61 -10.72 -13.53
CA ARG A 65 -0.77 -9.91 -14.40
C ARG A 65 0.39 -9.25 -13.66
N GLY A 66 0.51 -9.47 -12.36
CA GLY A 66 1.66 -9.01 -11.59
C GLY A 66 1.40 -7.89 -10.59
N LEU A 67 0.15 -7.61 -10.23
CA LEU A 67 -0.16 -6.64 -9.17
C LEU A 67 -0.31 -7.35 -7.84
N VAL A 68 0.36 -6.82 -6.81
CA VAL A 68 0.11 -7.19 -5.42
C VAL A 68 -0.50 -5.99 -4.71
N ILE A 69 -1.58 -6.20 -3.97
CA ILE A 69 -2.15 -5.19 -3.08
C ILE A 69 -1.81 -5.59 -1.66
N LEU A 70 -1.30 -4.64 -0.87
CA LEU A 70 -1.00 -4.85 0.53
C LEU A 70 -1.81 -3.85 1.37
N GLY A 71 -2.73 -4.36 2.18
CA GLY A 71 -3.49 -3.54 3.11
C GLY A 71 -2.76 -3.40 4.44
N VAL A 72 -2.66 -2.18 4.95
CA VAL A 72 -1.96 -1.87 6.20
C VAL A 72 -2.96 -1.20 7.14
N PRO A 73 -3.61 -1.96 8.02
CA PRO A 73 -4.55 -1.36 8.99
C PRO A 73 -3.83 -0.37 9.89
N SER A 74 -4.46 0.78 10.15
CA SER A 74 -3.87 1.80 10.99
C SER A 74 -4.95 2.55 11.76
N ASN A 75 -4.65 2.85 13.03
CA ASN A 75 -5.53 3.63 13.89
C ASN A 75 -5.17 5.12 13.92
N ASP A 76 -4.23 5.54 13.07
CA ASP A 76 -3.63 6.88 13.15
C ASP A 76 -4.57 8.01 12.72
N PHE A 77 -5.59 7.70 11.94
CA PHE A 77 -6.49 8.73 11.40
C PHE A 77 -7.88 8.57 12.00
N GLY A 78 -8.19 9.45 12.95
CA GLY A 78 -9.49 9.49 13.59
C GLY A 78 -9.77 8.31 14.52
N GLY A 79 -8.79 7.48 14.83
CA GLY A 79 -8.99 6.31 15.69
C GLY A 79 -9.98 5.31 15.08
N GLN A 80 -9.97 5.13 13.77
CA GLN A 80 -10.98 4.35 13.05
C GLN A 80 -10.58 2.88 12.84
N GLU A 81 -9.47 2.45 13.43
CA GLU A 81 -9.10 1.04 13.55
C GLU A 81 -8.73 0.73 15.00
N PRO A 82 -9.68 0.86 15.96
CA PRO A 82 -9.34 0.69 17.38
C PRO A 82 -9.18 -0.76 17.79
N GLY A 83 -9.77 -1.70 17.05
CA GLY A 83 -9.77 -3.10 17.40
C GLY A 83 -8.48 -3.81 17.03
N GLY A 84 -8.45 -5.11 17.35
CA GLY A 84 -7.31 -5.97 17.04
C GLY A 84 -7.52 -6.80 15.79
N VAL A 85 -6.72 -7.86 15.68
CA VAL A 85 -6.70 -8.76 14.52
C VAL A 85 -8.09 -9.30 14.18
N SER A 86 -8.85 -9.72 15.19
CA SER A 86 -10.18 -10.30 14.98
C SER A 86 -11.15 -9.30 14.34
N ASP A 87 -11.11 -8.05 14.79
CA ASP A 87 -11.99 -7.00 14.25
C ASP A 87 -11.60 -6.65 12.81
N ILE A 88 -10.32 -6.60 12.53
CA ILE A 88 -9.81 -6.34 11.18
C ILE A 88 -10.25 -7.46 10.25
N HIS A 89 -10.10 -8.73 10.66
CA HIS A 89 -10.58 -9.88 9.90
C HIS A 89 -12.10 -9.79 9.63
N SER A 90 -12.86 -9.46 10.65
CA SER A 90 -14.33 -9.37 10.50
C SER A 90 -14.72 -8.36 9.43
N THR A 91 -14.07 -7.22 9.38
CA THR A 91 -14.39 -6.20 8.39
C THR A 91 -13.82 -6.56 7.02
N ALA A 92 -12.51 -6.78 6.92
CA ALA A 92 -11.86 -6.95 5.62
C ALA A 92 -12.31 -8.26 4.96
N GLN A 93 -12.21 -9.37 5.66
CA GLN A 93 -12.50 -10.68 5.09
C GLN A 93 -13.95 -11.08 5.29
N GLY A 94 -14.52 -10.81 6.45
CA GLY A 94 -15.89 -11.18 6.74
C GLY A 94 -16.91 -10.36 5.97
N GLN A 95 -16.75 -9.04 5.95
CA GLN A 95 -17.73 -8.14 5.32
C GLN A 95 -17.41 -7.90 3.83
N TYR A 96 -16.12 -7.66 3.50
CA TYR A 96 -15.74 -7.29 2.14
C TYR A 96 -15.06 -8.41 1.35
N HIS A 97 -14.88 -9.57 1.96
CA HIS A 97 -14.33 -10.78 1.31
C HIS A 97 -12.95 -10.54 0.69
N VAL A 98 -12.13 -9.74 1.36
CA VAL A 98 -10.78 -9.41 0.90
C VAL A 98 -9.91 -10.67 0.91
N THR A 99 -9.15 -10.87 -0.18
CA THR A 99 -8.19 -11.97 -0.29
C THR A 99 -6.76 -11.51 -0.55
N PHE A 100 -6.54 -10.21 -0.73
CA PHE A 100 -5.16 -9.70 -0.84
C PHE A 100 -4.47 -9.70 0.53
N PRO A 101 -3.12 -9.72 0.55
CA PRO A 101 -2.40 -9.74 1.82
C PRO A 101 -2.62 -8.47 2.65
N MET A 102 -2.66 -8.66 3.97
CA MET A 102 -2.79 -7.57 4.93
C MET A 102 -1.77 -7.72 6.03
N THR A 103 -1.30 -6.60 6.55
CA THR A 103 -0.38 -6.57 7.69
C THR A 103 -1.14 -6.50 9.01
N GLU A 104 -0.40 -6.70 10.09
CA GLU A 104 -0.92 -6.29 11.40
C GLU A 104 -1.07 -4.77 11.44
N LYS A 105 -1.82 -4.28 12.41
CA LYS A 105 -2.02 -2.84 12.58
C LYS A 105 -0.68 -2.14 12.77
N ALA A 106 -0.49 -1.00 12.09
CA ALA A 106 0.76 -0.27 12.12
C ALA A 106 0.50 1.24 12.20
N SER A 107 1.48 1.97 12.71
CA SER A 107 1.49 3.41 12.58
C SER A 107 2.02 3.78 11.20
N VAL A 108 1.39 4.77 10.55
CA VAL A 108 1.73 5.17 9.18
C VAL A 108 2.08 6.64 9.06
N LYS A 109 2.09 7.38 10.17
CA LYS A 109 2.48 8.79 10.17
C LYS A 109 3.27 9.14 11.41
N GLY A 110 3.98 10.27 11.34
CA GLY A 110 4.73 10.80 12.48
C GLY A 110 6.00 10.02 12.78
N LYS A 111 6.57 10.30 13.93
CA LYS A 111 7.87 9.74 14.32
C LYS A 111 7.83 8.23 14.55
N ASP A 112 6.67 7.69 14.89
CA ASP A 112 6.50 6.28 15.17
C ASP A 112 6.04 5.48 13.95
N ALA A 113 5.99 6.11 12.78
CA ALA A 113 5.55 5.45 11.56
C ALA A 113 6.45 4.25 11.23
N HIS A 114 5.83 3.20 10.68
CA HIS A 114 6.56 2.07 10.15
C HIS A 114 7.64 2.56 9.17
N PRO A 115 8.82 1.94 9.13
CA PRO A 115 9.91 2.38 8.26
C PRO A 115 9.54 2.55 6.79
N PHE A 116 8.68 1.69 6.26
CA PHE A 116 8.17 1.86 4.90
C PHE A 116 7.53 3.24 4.70
N TYR A 117 6.68 3.65 5.64
CA TYR A 117 5.97 4.93 5.51
C TYR A 117 6.91 6.11 5.72
N LYS A 118 7.92 5.98 6.56
CA LYS A 118 8.95 7.02 6.68
C LYS A 118 9.70 7.19 5.36
N TRP A 119 10.06 6.08 4.74
CA TRP A 119 10.71 6.09 3.44
C TRP A 119 9.83 6.71 2.37
N ALA A 120 8.57 6.31 2.31
CA ALA A 120 7.64 6.80 1.29
C ALA A 120 7.43 8.32 1.39
N VAL A 121 7.30 8.84 2.62
CA VAL A 121 7.16 10.29 2.84
C VAL A 121 8.44 11.01 2.45
N ALA A 122 9.61 10.45 2.75
CA ALA A 122 10.88 11.04 2.36
C ALA A 122 11.03 11.10 0.84
N GLU A 123 10.56 10.06 0.13
CA GLU A 123 10.60 10.02 -1.33
C GLU A 123 9.60 10.99 -1.98
N ARG A 124 8.43 11.16 -1.37
CA ARG A 124 7.37 12.04 -1.87
C ARG A 124 6.77 12.86 -0.73
N PRO A 125 7.45 13.93 -0.26
CA PRO A 125 7.02 14.69 0.91
C PRO A 125 5.64 15.31 0.78
N LEU A 126 5.20 15.63 -0.43
CA LEU A 126 3.91 16.27 -0.66
C LEU A 126 2.76 15.27 -0.81
N ASP A 127 3.07 13.99 -0.88
CA ASP A 127 2.11 12.93 -1.19
C ASP A 127 1.92 11.94 -0.05
N GLY A 128 2.24 12.31 1.18
CA GLY A 128 2.08 11.45 2.34
C GLY A 128 0.61 11.21 2.71
N PRO A 129 0.34 10.15 3.47
CA PRO A 129 -1.02 9.86 3.91
C PRO A 129 -1.57 10.99 4.79
N ARG A 130 -2.77 11.47 4.45
CA ARG A 130 -3.50 12.48 5.23
C ARG A 130 -4.76 11.91 5.85
N TRP A 131 -5.16 10.74 5.43
CA TRP A 131 -6.31 10.04 5.96
C TRP A 131 -6.23 8.57 5.59
N ASN A 132 -7.23 7.79 5.99
CA ASN A 132 -7.33 6.36 5.65
C ASN A 132 -7.49 6.17 4.15
N PHE A 133 -7.06 5.02 3.65
CA PHE A 133 -7.17 4.62 2.24
C PHE A 133 -6.36 5.50 1.29
N HIS A 134 -5.25 6.03 1.76
CA HIS A 134 -4.23 6.60 0.90
C HIS A 134 -3.48 5.45 0.18
N LYS A 135 -3.11 5.66 -1.08
CA LYS A 135 -2.51 4.62 -1.90
C LYS A 135 -1.14 5.04 -2.40
N TYR A 136 -0.18 4.15 -2.26
CA TYR A 136 1.14 4.27 -2.88
C TYR A 136 1.29 3.19 -3.94
N LEU A 137 1.71 3.56 -5.14
CA LEU A 137 2.03 2.61 -6.20
C LEU A 137 3.54 2.48 -6.34
N ILE A 138 4.03 1.26 -6.26
CA ILE A 138 5.45 0.95 -6.35
C ILE A 138 5.69 0.11 -7.59
N GLY A 139 6.65 0.52 -8.42
CA GLY A 139 6.98 -0.15 -9.65
C GLY A 139 7.71 -1.48 -9.42
N ARG A 140 7.91 -2.22 -10.49
CA ARG A 140 8.53 -3.53 -10.44
C ARG A 140 9.97 -3.51 -9.94
N ASP A 141 10.60 -2.35 -9.99
CA ASP A 141 11.97 -2.14 -9.50
C ASP A 141 12.03 -1.67 -8.04
N GLY A 142 10.87 -1.55 -7.40
CA GLY A 142 10.79 -1.15 -6.00
C GLY A 142 10.75 0.34 -5.75
N TYR A 143 10.78 1.17 -6.80
CA TYR A 143 10.71 2.62 -6.63
C TYR A 143 9.26 3.10 -6.65
N LEU A 144 9.00 4.15 -5.85
CA LEU A 144 7.69 4.77 -5.77
C LEU A 144 7.38 5.49 -7.08
N THR A 145 6.28 5.14 -7.75
CA THR A 145 5.92 5.71 -9.04
C THR A 145 4.75 6.67 -8.96
N ALA A 146 3.83 6.48 -8.02
CA ALA A 146 2.65 7.31 -7.89
C ALA A 146 2.06 7.21 -6.49
N ALA A 147 1.25 8.22 -6.14
CA ALA A 147 0.47 8.21 -4.91
C ALA A 147 -0.92 8.77 -5.23
N PHE A 148 -1.92 8.27 -4.51
CA PHE A 148 -3.30 8.70 -4.71
C PHE A 148 -3.95 8.94 -3.35
N GLY A 149 -4.64 10.06 -3.22
CA GLY A 149 -5.29 10.42 -1.97
C GLY A 149 -6.46 9.51 -1.61
N SER A 150 -6.92 9.66 -0.38
CA SER A 150 -7.97 8.82 0.20
C SER A 150 -9.26 8.79 -0.62
N ALA A 151 -9.67 9.93 -1.16
CA ALA A 151 -10.93 10.04 -1.87
C ALA A 151 -10.91 9.40 -3.26
N VAL A 152 -9.73 9.06 -3.79
CA VAL A 152 -9.63 8.43 -5.11
C VAL A 152 -10.03 6.96 -4.97
N GLU A 153 -11.14 6.58 -5.60
CA GLU A 153 -11.62 5.21 -5.55
C GLU A 153 -10.61 4.26 -6.19
N PRO A 154 -10.44 3.05 -5.66
CA PRO A 154 -9.46 2.12 -6.22
C PRO A 154 -9.67 1.80 -7.70
N THR A 155 -10.91 1.77 -8.16
CA THR A 155 -11.23 1.50 -9.56
C THR A 155 -11.35 2.77 -10.41
N ASP A 156 -11.00 3.93 -9.86
CA ASP A 156 -10.97 5.19 -10.62
C ASP A 156 -10.03 5.03 -11.83
N PRO A 157 -10.43 5.56 -12.99
CA PRO A 157 -9.59 5.48 -14.19
C PRO A 157 -8.16 5.96 -14.00
N ILE A 158 -7.90 6.90 -13.10
CA ILE A 158 -6.54 7.40 -12.87
C ILE A 158 -5.64 6.32 -12.24
N ILE A 159 -6.19 5.52 -11.32
CA ILE A 159 -5.44 4.43 -10.72
C ILE A 159 -5.29 3.29 -11.72
N VAL A 160 -6.37 2.93 -12.39
CA VAL A 160 -6.35 1.85 -13.40
C VAL A 160 -5.34 2.19 -14.50
N ALA A 161 -5.33 3.43 -14.99
CA ALA A 161 -4.37 3.85 -16.01
C ALA A 161 -2.92 3.75 -15.52
N ALA A 162 -2.66 4.13 -14.28
CA ALA A 162 -1.33 4.03 -13.70
C ALA A 162 -0.87 2.57 -13.58
N ILE A 163 -1.77 1.68 -13.15
CA ILE A 163 -1.49 0.24 -13.08
C ILE A 163 -1.20 -0.32 -14.47
N GLU A 164 -2.06 -0.03 -15.44
CA GLU A 164 -1.90 -0.55 -16.81
C GLU A 164 -0.58 -0.07 -17.41
N LYS A 165 -0.23 1.19 -17.20
CA LYS A 165 1.02 1.76 -17.70
C LYS A 165 2.23 0.99 -17.16
N GLU A 166 2.24 0.72 -15.86
CA GLU A 166 3.36 0.02 -15.23
C GLU A 166 3.39 -1.46 -15.62
N LEU A 167 2.23 -2.09 -15.78
CA LEU A 167 2.17 -3.50 -16.18
C LEU A 167 2.66 -3.72 -17.61
N THR A 168 2.48 -2.73 -18.48
CA THR A 168 2.90 -2.82 -19.89
C THR A 168 4.30 -2.26 -20.12
N ALA A 169 4.90 -1.63 -19.13
CA ALA A 169 6.28 -1.12 -19.24
C ALA A 169 7.26 -2.30 -19.32
N ALA A 170 8.25 -2.16 -20.18
CA ALA A 170 9.27 -3.18 -20.37
C ALA A 170 10.25 -3.28 -19.21
#